data_8238dd122d756bb9f7e2ed5810d51738
#
_entry.id   8238dd122d756bb9f7e2ed5810d51738
#
_cell.length_a   1.000
_cell.length_b   1.000
_cell.length_c   1.000
_cell.angle_alpha   90.00
_cell.angle_beta   90.00
_cell.angle_gamma   90.00
#
_symmetry.space_group_name_H-M   'P 1'
#
loop_
_entity.id
_entity.type
_entity.pdbx_description
1 polymer ?
#
loop_
_entity_poly.entity_id
_entity_poly.type
_entity_poly.pdbx_seq_one_letter_code
_entity_poly.pdbx_strand_id
1 'polypeptide(L)'
;KSKSKVSIIGGADGPTSIFIAGRTRKKPLKVRIRNIIYRYRRKIVEKKVVADVHTLDELVQYAMNTYNLIETNSTERKYIEQQKNLKESLILQHKPEVLGEMKDIPSPDISNEESVREYLCKINTRSEMIAEMPDNVIPMNFHLYEIRIGDDSLEMEIDYIWNIFGISYSGNKKVMKQFEK
;
A
#
# COMPACT_ATOMS: atom_id res chain seq x y z
N LYS A 1 -23.87 24.30 14.92
CA LYS A 1 -22.40 24.09 14.85
C LYS A 1 -22.18 22.69 14.27
N SER A 2 -21.65 22.59 13.05
CA SER A 2 -21.33 21.34 12.36
C SER A 2 -20.02 20.80 12.94
N LYS A 3 -20.06 19.61 13.54
CA LYS A 3 -18.84 18.91 13.95
C LYS A 3 -18.25 18.24 12.72
N SER A 4 -17.10 18.71 12.24
CA SER A 4 -16.29 17.99 11.27
C SER A 4 -15.60 16.81 11.97
N LYS A 5 -15.66 15.62 11.39
CA LYS A 5 -14.86 14.47 11.83
C LYS A 5 -13.61 14.44 10.97
N VAL A 6 -12.45 14.48 11.60
CA VAL A 6 -11.16 14.26 10.97
C VAL A 6 -10.81 12.80 11.17
N SER A 7 -10.51 12.08 10.09
CA SER A 7 -9.97 10.71 10.15
C SER A 7 -8.61 10.73 9.48
N ILE A 8 -7.61 10.22 10.19
CA ILE A 8 -6.25 10.04 9.67
C ILE A 8 -6.10 8.56 9.39
N ILE A 9 -5.82 8.23 8.15
CA ILE A 9 -5.43 6.88 7.74
C ILE A 9 -3.93 6.95 7.51
N GLY A 10 -3.17 6.36 8.44
CA GLY A 10 -1.73 6.17 8.32
C GLY A 10 -1.43 4.69 8.10
N GLY A 11 -0.57 4.38 7.14
CA GLY A 11 0.16 3.13 7.07
C GLY A 11 1.53 3.29 7.73
N ALA A 12 2.40 2.30 7.62
CA ALA A 12 3.77 2.33 8.11
C ALA A 12 4.61 3.53 7.57
N ASP A 13 4.16 4.14 6.46
CA ASP A 13 4.80 5.29 5.78
C ASP A 13 4.42 6.65 6.39
N GLY A 14 3.77 6.70 7.56
CA GLY A 14 3.22 7.93 8.13
C GLY A 14 1.86 8.32 7.52
N PRO A 15 1.28 9.47 7.91
CA PRO A 15 -0.03 9.88 7.42
C PRO A 15 0.05 10.27 5.94
N THR A 16 -0.27 9.32 5.06
CA THR A 16 -0.31 9.54 3.60
C THR A 16 -1.52 10.33 3.14
N SER A 17 -2.55 10.44 3.98
CA SER A 17 -3.75 11.21 3.65
C SER A 17 -4.48 11.70 4.89
N ILE A 18 -4.79 13.00 4.91
CA ILE A 18 -5.70 13.59 5.90
C ILE A 18 -7.07 13.73 5.24
N PHE A 19 -8.06 12.98 5.73
CA PHE A 19 -9.44 13.11 5.28
C PHE A 19 -10.23 14.00 6.25
N ILE A 20 -10.62 15.18 5.78
CA ILE A 20 -11.56 16.03 6.48
C ILE A 20 -12.96 15.66 6.00
N ALA A 21 -13.68 14.86 6.78
CA ALA A 21 -15.07 14.55 6.52
C ALA A 21 -15.94 15.69 7.03
N GLY A 22 -16.15 16.71 6.19
CA GLY A 22 -17.21 17.69 6.34
C GLY A 22 -18.55 17.10 5.90
N ARG A 23 -19.66 17.79 6.20
CA ARG A 23 -21.02 17.45 5.74
C ARG A 23 -20.99 17.35 4.22
N THR A 24 -21.02 16.12 3.70
CA THR A 24 -20.95 15.88 2.25
C THR A 24 -22.18 16.52 1.59
N ARG A 25 -21.95 17.58 0.82
CA ARG A 25 -22.96 18.07 -0.14
C ARG A 25 -23.45 16.86 -0.94
N LYS A 26 -24.76 16.75 -1.10
CA LYS A 26 -25.34 15.67 -1.90
C LYS A 26 -24.57 15.61 -3.23
N LYS A 27 -23.95 14.48 -3.50
CA LYS A 27 -23.14 14.30 -4.74
C LYS A 27 -23.97 14.67 -5.94
N PRO A 28 -23.47 15.43 -6.92
CA PRO A 28 -24.17 15.78 -8.15
C PRO A 28 -24.78 14.53 -8.80
N LEU A 29 -25.94 14.66 -9.41
CA LEU A 29 -26.68 13.55 -10.03
C LEU A 29 -25.79 12.75 -11.00
N LYS A 30 -24.98 13.45 -11.78
CA LYS A 30 -23.98 12.86 -12.71
C LYS A 30 -22.99 11.90 -12.01
N VAL A 31 -22.52 12.28 -10.82
CA VAL A 31 -21.62 11.43 -10.02
C VAL A 31 -22.35 10.21 -9.45
N ARG A 32 -23.61 10.39 -9.03
CA ARG A 32 -24.43 9.26 -8.52
C ARG A 32 -24.69 8.24 -9.62
N ILE A 33 -25.08 8.69 -10.83
CA ILE A 33 -25.31 7.82 -11.99
C ILE A 33 -24.01 7.09 -12.36
N ARG A 34 -22.87 7.80 -12.44
CA ARG A 34 -21.59 7.18 -12.74
C ARG A 34 -21.23 6.09 -11.74
N ASN A 35 -21.44 6.33 -10.45
CA ASN A 35 -21.17 5.35 -9.40
C ASN A 35 -22.11 4.13 -9.48
N ILE A 36 -23.36 4.32 -9.88
CA ILE A 36 -24.31 3.20 -10.10
C ILE A 36 -23.85 2.35 -11.29
N ILE A 37 -23.47 2.98 -12.40
CA ILE A 37 -22.97 2.29 -13.60
C ILE A 37 -21.66 1.54 -13.25
N TYR A 38 -20.76 2.15 -12.49
CA TYR A 38 -19.51 1.52 -12.05
C TYR A 38 -19.80 0.28 -11.19
N ARG A 39 -20.68 0.38 -10.20
CA ARG A 39 -21.07 -0.75 -9.34
C ARG A 39 -21.74 -1.88 -10.14
N TYR A 40 -22.55 -1.54 -11.12
CA TYR A 40 -23.19 -2.53 -11.98
C TYR A 40 -22.17 -3.26 -12.86
N ARG A 41 -21.27 -2.52 -13.50
CA ARG A 41 -20.17 -3.11 -14.30
C ARG A 41 -19.27 -4.00 -13.45
N ARG A 42 -18.89 -3.55 -12.26
CA ARG A 42 -18.10 -4.35 -11.31
C ARG A 42 -18.80 -5.67 -10.97
N LYS A 43 -20.10 -5.66 -10.67
CA LYS A 43 -20.87 -6.88 -10.41
C LYS A 43 -20.92 -7.84 -11.61
N ILE A 44 -20.92 -7.31 -12.84
CA ILE A 44 -20.88 -8.15 -14.05
C ILE A 44 -19.50 -8.82 -14.17
N VAL A 45 -18.41 -8.06 -13.92
CA VAL A 45 -17.06 -8.60 -13.94
C VAL A 45 -16.87 -9.64 -12.83
N GLU A 46 -17.30 -9.32 -11.60
CA GLU A 46 -17.24 -10.24 -10.45
C GLU A 46 -17.98 -11.58 -10.74
N LYS A 47 -19.08 -11.56 -11.49
CA LYS A 47 -19.78 -12.80 -11.90
C LYS A 47 -19.04 -13.63 -12.96
N LYS A 48 -18.11 -13.02 -13.70
CA LYS A 48 -17.29 -13.69 -14.70
C LYS A 48 -15.97 -14.21 -14.13
N VAL A 49 -15.58 -13.72 -12.97
CA VAL A 49 -14.40 -14.22 -12.26
C VAL A 49 -14.76 -15.58 -11.68
N VAL A 50 -14.22 -16.62 -12.28
CA VAL A 50 -14.24 -17.95 -11.68
C VAL A 50 -13.18 -17.92 -10.59
N ALA A 51 -13.59 -18.24 -9.36
CA ALA A 51 -12.65 -18.38 -8.26
C ALA A 51 -11.80 -19.63 -8.54
N ASP A 52 -10.60 -19.41 -9.04
CA ASP A 52 -9.59 -20.44 -9.18
C ASP A 52 -8.44 -20.13 -8.24
N VAL A 53 -7.81 -21.18 -7.70
CA VAL A 53 -6.70 -21.03 -6.76
C VAL A 53 -5.42 -20.91 -7.59
N HIS A 54 -4.96 -19.68 -7.78
CA HIS A 54 -3.67 -19.43 -8.41
C HIS A 54 -2.59 -19.20 -7.36
N THR A 55 -1.41 -19.74 -7.64
CA THR A 55 -0.21 -19.46 -6.84
C THR A 55 0.36 -18.09 -7.21
N LEU A 56 1.19 -17.52 -6.31
CA LEU A 56 1.90 -16.27 -6.62
C LEU A 56 2.82 -16.42 -7.83
N ASP A 57 3.44 -17.60 -8.00
CA ASP A 57 4.29 -17.89 -9.16
C ASP A 57 3.50 -17.85 -10.47
N GLU A 58 2.33 -18.47 -10.52
CA GLU A 58 1.46 -18.45 -11.70
C GLU A 58 1.05 -17.01 -12.06
N LEU A 59 0.75 -16.18 -11.04
CA LEU A 59 0.41 -14.79 -11.23
C LEU A 59 1.59 -14.00 -11.83
N VAL A 60 2.80 -14.18 -11.30
CA VAL A 60 4.02 -13.54 -11.80
C VAL A 60 4.30 -13.97 -13.24
N GLN A 61 4.24 -15.28 -13.52
CA GLN A 61 4.45 -15.81 -14.88
C GLN A 61 3.42 -15.26 -15.87
N TYR A 62 2.16 -15.18 -15.48
CA TYR A 62 1.13 -14.56 -16.30
C TYR A 62 1.43 -13.09 -16.59
N ALA A 63 1.81 -12.33 -15.57
CA ALA A 63 2.13 -10.91 -15.72
C ALA A 63 3.40 -10.68 -16.56
N MET A 64 4.44 -11.52 -16.40
CA MET A 64 5.64 -11.49 -17.25
C MET A 64 5.31 -11.74 -18.72
N ASN A 65 4.49 -12.76 -19.00
CA ASN A 65 4.16 -13.13 -20.36
C ASN A 65 3.17 -12.16 -21.04
N THR A 66 2.27 -11.56 -20.27
CA THR A 66 1.18 -10.74 -20.81
C THR A 66 1.53 -9.26 -20.85
N TYR A 67 2.25 -8.76 -19.83
CA TYR A 67 2.50 -7.33 -19.63
C TYR A 67 3.96 -6.95 -19.62
N ASN A 68 4.87 -7.89 -19.90
CA ASN A 68 6.31 -7.67 -19.86
C ASN A 68 6.78 -7.14 -18.49
N LEU A 69 6.29 -7.78 -17.41
CA LEU A 69 6.70 -7.51 -16.04
C LEU A 69 8.19 -7.77 -15.88
N ILE A 70 8.91 -6.84 -15.28
CA ILE A 70 10.36 -6.93 -15.08
C ILE A 70 10.62 -6.88 -13.57
N GLU A 71 11.49 -7.75 -13.08
CA GLU A 71 11.92 -7.72 -11.69
C GLU A 71 12.89 -6.55 -11.45
N THR A 72 12.63 -5.78 -10.41
CA THR A 72 13.47 -4.66 -9.98
C THR A 72 14.71 -5.20 -9.27
N ASN A 73 15.88 -4.60 -9.55
CA ASN A 73 17.12 -5.04 -8.93
C ASN A 73 17.09 -4.77 -7.41
N SER A 74 17.48 -5.78 -6.63
CA SER A 74 17.50 -5.71 -5.15
C SER A 74 18.42 -4.62 -4.58
N THR A 75 19.34 -4.09 -5.38
CA THR A 75 20.22 -2.98 -4.99
C THR A 75 19.63 -1.60 -5.24
N GLU A 76 18.49 -1.54 -5.92
CA GLU A 76 17.83 -0.26 -6.19
C GLU A 76 17.21 0.31 -4.91
N ARG A 77 17.32 1.63 -4.75
CA ARG A 77 16.80 2.35 -3.59
C ARG A 77 15.31 2.04 -3.36
N LYS A 78 14.53 2.01 -4.42
CA LYS A 78 13.11 1.71 -4.39
C LYS A 78 12.81 0.31 -3.81
N TYR A 79 13.56 -0.71 -4.27
CA TYR A 79 13.44 -2.08 -3.74
C TYR A 79 13.70 -2.11 -2.24
N ILE A 80 14.81 -1.48 -1.81
CA ILE A 80 15.23 -1.44 -0.41
C ILE A 80 14.18 -0.73 0.46
N GLU A 81 13.61 0.39 -0.02
CA GLU A 81 12.57 1.13 0.69
C GLU A 81 11.29 0.29 0.85
N GLN A 82 10.82 -0.37 -0.22
CA GLN A 82 9.62 -1.20 -0.15
C GLN A 82 9.81 -2.45 0.71
N GLN A 83 10.96 -3.11 0.60
CA GLN A 83 11.30 -4.24 1.47
C GLN A 83 11.32 -3.84 2.95
N LYS A 84 11.91 -2.67 3.26
CA LYS A 84 11.94 -2.12 4.62
C LYS A 84 10.54 -1.83 5.15
N ASN A 85 9.67 -1.23 4.34
CA ASN A 85 8.29 -0.93 4.70
C ASN A 85 7.51 -2.21 5.00
N LEU A 86 7.65 -3.24 4.17
CA LEU A 86 7.03 -4.53 4.40
C LEU A 86 7.57 -5.18 5.68
N LYS A 87 8.90 -5.15 5.90
CA LYS A 87 9.55 -5.67 7.12
C LYS A 87 8.98 -4.99 8.37
N GLU A 88 8.83 -3.66 8.34
CA GLU A 88 8.23 -2.90 9.44
C GLU A 88 6.79 -3.34 9.71
N SER A 89 5.98 -3.46 8.67
CA SER A 89 4.59 -3.90 8.79
C SER A 89 4.48 -5.30 9.39
N LEU A 90 5.32 -6.24 8.95
CA LEU A 90 5.37 -7.60 9.46
C LEU A 90 5.81 -7.68 10.92
N ILE A 91 6.81 -6.89 11.31
CA ILE A 91 7.26 -6.83 12.70
C ILE A 91 6.15 -6.28 13.60
N LEU A 92 5.51 -5.19 13.20
CA LEU A 92 4.40 -4.60 13.96
C LEU A 92 3.22 -5.55 14.12
N GLN A 93 2.97 -6.39 13.13
CA GLN A 93 1.85 -7.32 13.13
C GLN A 93 2.15 -8.63 13.87
N HIS A 94 3.37 -9.18 13.73
CA HIS A 94 3.67 -10.55 14.18
C HIS A 94 4.66 -10.61 15.33
N LYS A 95 5.52 -9.60 15.52
CA LYS A 95 6.55 -9.57 16.56
C LYS A 95 6.73 -8.15 17.16
N PRO A 96 5.64 -7.47 17.56
CA PRO A 96 5.73 -6.09 18.06
C PRO A 96 6.61 -5.98 19.32
N GLU A 97 6.78 -7.07 20.06
CA GLU A 97 7.60 -7.10 21.26
C GLU A 97 9.08 -6.77 21.03
N VAL A 98 9.60 -7.03 19.83
CA VAL A 98 11.00 -6.72 19.51
C VAL A 98 11.25 -5.21 19.39
N LEU A 99 10.19 -4.41 19.27
CA LEU A 99 10.25 -2.96 19.20
C LEU A 99 10.26 -2.28 20.58
N GLY A 100 10.01 -3.02 21.67
CA GLY A 100 9.95 -2.46 22.99
C GLY A 100 8.92 -1.32 23.10
N GLU A 101 9.38 -0.15 23.54
CA GLU A 101 8.53 1.06 23.66
C GLU A 101 8.08 1.64 22.31
N MET A 102 8.80 1.33 21.22
CA MET A 102 8.51 1.83 19.88
C MET A 102 7.34 1.09 19.17
N LYS A 103 6.78 0.04 19.79
CA LYS A 103 5.64 -0.69 19.22
C LYS A 103 4.38 0.16 19.15
N ASP A 104 4.12 0.97 20.19
CA ASP A 104 2.91 1.77 20.36
C ASP A 104 3.29 3.26 20.42
N ILE A 105 3.43 3.88 19.26
CA ILE A 105 3.66 5.33 19.17
C ILE A 105 2.29 6.02 19.15
N PRO A 106 1.95 6.83 20.18
CA PRO A 106 0.66 7.50 20.22
C PRO A 106 0.53 8.54 19.09
N SER A 107 -0.69 8.66 18.54
CA SER A 107 -0.97 9.65 17.51
C SER A 107 -0.69 11.06 18.01
N PRO A 108 -0.08 11.93 17.19
CA PRO A 108 0.28 13.28 17.60
C PRO A 108 -0.96 14.18 17.72
N ASP A 109 -0.86 15.23 18.54
CA ASP A 109 -1.78 16.36 18.45
C ASP A 109 -1.43 17.20 17.22
N ILE A 110 -2.28 17.14 16.20
CA ILE A 110 -2.07 17.80 14.92
C ILE A 110 -2.08 19.34 15.04
N SER A 111 -2.69 19.88 16.10
CA SER A 111 -2.70 21.32 16.37
C SER A 111 -1.40 21.83 16.98
N ASN A 112 -0.54 20.90 17.43
CA ASN A 112 0.74 21.20 18.06
C ASN A 112 1.89 20.72 17.16
N GLU A 113 2.63 21.65 16.57
CA GLU A 113 3.76 21.36 15.67
C GLU A 113 4.87 20.54 16.35
N GLU A 114 5.13 20.81 17.64
CA GLU A 114 6.14 20.06 18.40
C GLU A 114 5.74 18.59 18.59
N SER A 115 4.47 18.33 18.90
CA SER A 115 3.91 16.99 19.00
C SER A 115 4.04 16.20 17.68
N VAL A 116 3.78 16.86 16.54
CA VAL A 116 3.95 16.27 15.22
C VAL A 116 5.43 15.96 14.94
N ARG A 117 6.34 16.87 15.29
CA ARG A 117 7.79 16.67 15.11
C ARG A 117 8.32 15.51 15.94
N GLU A 118 7.91 15.41 17.21
CA GLU A 118 8.29 14.29 18.07
C GLU A 118 7.77 12.96 17.54
N TYR A 119 6.53 12.93 17.07
CA TYR A 119 5.93 11.75 16.45
C TYR A 119 6.73 11.28 15.24
N LEU A 120 7.06 12.20 14.32
CA LEU A 120 7.87 11.87 13.14
C LEU A 120 9.27 11.39 13.51
N CYS A 121 9.87 11.99 14.54
CA CYS A 121 11.17 11.54 15.04
C CYS A 121 11.10 10.08 15.54
N LYS A 122 10.08 9.73 16.34
CA LYS A 122 9.88 8.36 16.83
C LYS A 122 9.63 7.36 15.70
N ILE A 123 8.83 7.73 14.70
CA ILE A 123 8.60 6.90 13.51
C ILE A 123 9.91 6.63 12.77
N ASN A 124 10.71 7.67 12.53
CA ASN A 124 12.00 7.51 11.86
C ASN A 124 12.96 6.64 12.66
N THR A 125 13.08 6.85 13.97
CA THR A 125 13.92 6.04 14.86
C THR A 125 13.49 4.56 14.82
N ARG A 126 12.18 4.28 14.87
CA ARG A 126 11.66 2.91 14.72
C ARG A 126 12.04 2.30 13.38
N SER A 127 11.87 3.07 12.31
CA SER A 127 12.18 2.61 10.96
C SER A 127 13.69 2.33 10.77
N GLU A 128 14.57 3.14 11.38
CA GLU A 128 16.02 2.89 11.39
C GLU A 128 16.38 1.63 12.21
N MET A 129 15.80 1.49 13.40
CA MET A 129 15.99 0.31 14.24
C MET A 129 15.58 -0.98 13.51
N ILE A 130 14.47 -0.96 12.76
CA ILE A 130 13.99 -2.11 11.98
C ILE A 130 14.95 -2.42 10.81
N ALA A 131 15.50 -1.39 10.17
CA ALA A 131 16.46 -1.57 9.09
C ALA A 131 17.75 -2.29 9.55
N GLU A 132 18.16 -2.06 10.79
CA GLU A 132 19.34 -2.70 11.40
C GLU A 132 19.05 -4.09 11.97
N MET A 133 17.77 -4.48 12.09
CA MET A 133 17.42 -5.80 12.61
C MET A 133 17.86 -6.92 11.67
N PRO A 134 18.46 -8.01 12.20
CA PRO A 134 18.85 -9.17 11.41
C PRO A 134 17.64 -9.80 10.70
N ASP A 135 17.87 -10.39 9.51
CA ASP A 135 16.80 -10.99 8.71
C ASP A 135 16.15 -12.22 9.34
N ASN A 136 16.82 -12.86 10.31
CA ASN A 136 16.26 -13.98 11.06
C ASN A 136 15.14 -13.57 12.04
N VAL A 137 14.98 -12.29 12.35
CA VAL A 137 13.89 -11.78 13.20
C VAL A 137 12.57 -11.94 12.45
N ILE A 138 12.51 -11.54 11.20
CA ILE A 138 11.39 -11.73 10.27
C ILE A 138 11.98 -12.22 8.94
N PRO A 139 11.98 -13.54 8.68
CA PRO A 139 12.42 -14.06 7.39
C PRO A 139 11.48 -13.59 6.28
N MET A 140 12.06 -13.11 5.18
CA MET A 140 11.33 -12.60 4.02
C MET A 140 11.90 -13.21 2.73
N ASN A 141 11.03 -13.40 1.75
CA ASN A 141 11.40 -13.68 0.36
C ASN A 141 10.69 -12.66 -0.53
N PHE A 142 11.16 -11.41 -0.40
CA PHE A 142 10.56 -10.24 -1.03
C PHE A 142 11.06 -10.05 -2.46
N HIS A 143 10.12 -9.79 -3.36
CA HIS A 143 10.35 -9.45 -4.76
C HIS A 143 9.53 -8.24 -5.15
N LEU A 144 10.14 -7.32 -5.89
CA LEU A 144 9.51 -6.15 -6.46
C LEU A 144 9.56 -6.24 -7.98
N TYR A 145 8.43 -6.12 -8.62
CA TYR A 145 8.31 -6.13 -10.07
C TYR A 145 7.71 -4.83 -10.57
N GLU A 146 8.02 -4.46 -11.80
CA GLU A 146 7.52 -3.24 -12.43
C GLU A 146 7.08 -3.49 -13.88
N ILE A 147 5.97 -2.88 -14.26
CA ILE A 147 5.54 -2.72 -15.65
C ILE A 147 5.59 -1.24 -15.98
N ARG A 148 6.36 -0.85 -17.00
CA ARG A 148 6.46 0.55 -17.47
C ARG A 148 5.72 0.74 -18.79
N ILE A 149 4.87 1.76 -18.84
CA ILE A 149 4.13 2.15 -20.04
C ILE A 149 4.30 3.66 -20.22
N GLY A 150 5.34 4.07 -20.94
CA GLY A 150 5.74 5.48 -21.05
C GLY A 150 6.19 6.03 -19.69
N ASP A 151 5.52 7.09 -19.24
CA ASP A 151 5.77 7.70 -17.92
C ASP A 151 4.94 7.06 -16.81
N ASP A 152 4.06 6.11 -17.13
CA ASP A 152 3.20 5.41 -16.17
C ASP A 152 3.86 4.09 -15.75
N SER A 153 3.69 3.71 -14.48
CA SER A 153 4.19 2.44 -13.95
C SER A 153 3.17 1.74 -13.08
N LEU A 154 3.18 0.42 -13.14
CA LEU A 154 2.51 -0.46 -12.20
C LEU A 154 3.59 -1.26 -11.47
N GLU A 155 3.52 -1.29 -10.16
CA GLU A 155 4.42 -2.02 -9.30
C GLU A 155 3.69 -3.16 -8.63
N MET A 156 4.36 -4.29 -8.51
CA MET A 156 3.83 -5.48 -7.87
C MET A 156 4.84 -5.96 -6.83
N GLU A 157 4.42 -5.99 -5.58
CA GLU A 157 5.17 -6.44 -4.42
C GLU A 157 4.74 -7.84 -4.05
N ILE A 158 5.69 -8.75 -3.86
CA ILE A 158 5.42 -10.12 -3.48
C ILE A 158 6.37 -10.54 -2.37
N ASP A 159 5.82 -11.18 -1.34
CA ASP A 159 6.62 -11.98 -0.41
C ASP A 159 6.10 -13.40 -0.37
N TYR A 160 6.94 -14.35 -0.78
CA TYR A 160 6.56 -15.76 -0.91
C TYR A 160 6.48 -16.48 0.44
N ILE A 161 7.22 -16.03 1.46
CA ILE A 161 7.17 -16.64 2.80
C ILE A 161 5.86 -16.28 3.48
N TRP A 162 5.48 -15.01 3.38
CA TRP A 162 4.28 -14.48 4.03
C TRP A 162 3.04 -14.54 3.15
N ASN A 163 3.18 -15.04 1.91
CA ASN A 163 2.09 -15.10 0.91
C ASN A 163 1.41 -13.72 0.73
N ILE A 164 2.22 -12.69 0.64
CA ILE A 164 1.76 -11.30 0.48
C ILE A 164 1.83 -10.94 -0.99
N PHE A 165 0.78 -10.25 -1.44
CA PHE A 165 0.67 -9.68 -2.77
C PHE A 165 0.15 -8.26 -2.67
N GLY A 166 0.90 -7.31 -3.22
CA GLY A 166 0.54 -5.90 -3.30
C GLY A 166 0.66 -5.37 -4.73
N ILE A 167 -0.25 -4.49 -5.12
CA ILE A 167 -0.16 -3.76 -6.39
C ILE A 167 -0.28 -2.27 -6.09
N SER A 168 0.66 -1.50 -6.59
CA SER A 168 0.60 -0.05 -6.62
C SER A 168 0.66 0.47 -8.05
N TYR A 169 0.11 1.65 -8.29
CA TYR A 169 0.05 2.25 -9.61
C TYR A 169 0.37 3.74 -9.54
N SER A 170 1.24 4.18 -10.41
CA SER A 170 1.59 5.60 -10.59
C SER A 170 1.38 6.00 -12.05
N GLY A 171 0.51 7.00 -12.30
CA GLY A 171 0.32 7.55 -13.63
C GLY A 171 -1.11 7.90 -14.03
N ASN A 172 -1.42 7.87 -15.32
CA ASN A 172 -2.66 8.36 -15.89
C ASN A 172 -3.79 7.32 -15.76
N LYS A 173 -4.97 7.76 -15.29
CA LYS A 173 -6.18 6.92 -15.17
C LYS A 173 -6.59 6.17 -16.43
N LYS A 174 -6.15 6.59 -17.62
CA LYS A 174 -6.48 5.90 -18.88
C LYS A 174 -5.68 4.61 -19.03
N VAL A 175 -4.42 4.61 -18.59
CA VAL A 175 -3.54 3.43 -18.63
C VAL A 175 -3.95 2.43 -17.57
N MET A 176 -4.31 2.89 -16.37
CA MET A 176 -4.85 2.06 -15.29
C MET A 176 -6.04 1.19 -15.74
N LYS A 177 -6.91 1.71 -16.60
CA LYS A 177 -8.04 0.94 -17.15
C LYS A 177 -7.64 -0.23 -18.06
N GLN A 178 -6.42 -0.28 -18.53
CA GLN A 178 -5.92 -1.43 -19.33
C GLN A 178 -5.63 -2.64 -18.42
N PHE A 179 -5.27 -2.38 -17.18
CA PHE A 179 -5.02 -3.42 -16.17
C PHE A 179 -6.30 -3.83 -15.39
N GLU A 180 -7.40 -3.05 -15.49
CA GLU A 180 -8.70 -3.37 -14.89
C GLU A 180 -9.55 -4.34 -15.76
N LYS A 181 -9.05 -4.80 -16.90
CA LYS A 181 -9.76 -5.70 -17.83
C LYS A 181 -9.37 -7.15 -17.60
#